data_3ed57bc141532d8611f8d7cd1620fb81
#
_entry.id   3ed57bc141532d8611f8d7cd1620fb81
#
_cell.length_a   1.000
_cell.length_b   1.000
_cell.length_c   1.000
_cell.angle_alpha   90.00
_cell.angle_beta   90.00
_cell.angle_gamma   90.00
#
_symmetry.space_group_name_H-M   'P 1'
#
loop_
_entity.id
_entity.type
_entity.pdbx_description
1 polymer ?
#
loop_
_entity_poly.entity_id
_entity_poly.type
_entity_poly.pdbx_seq_one_letter_code
_entity_poly.pdbx_strand_id
1 'polypeptide(L)'
;MATNRRTTQEAHERFNVTTFVDEINRRHRASYRVLEEPNPPEAIIQSKGKTSWVEVTSASMNRSFAEESWSHATPGEKPRPMPSEVIIGPDAQFAANFAATVKKKLEKASYGPFRDKYGPGYLVVSVQYPLYGRDTPRFMRRAWQATQVEDQGCFRSIYLVVRRYRGYQVILWRHARNDA
;
A
#
# COMPACT_ATOMS: atom_id res chain seq x y z
N MET A 1 1.66 3.02 -26.80
CA MET A 1 1.26 3.99 -25.73
C MET A 1 0.92 3.32 -24.38
N ALA A 2 0.63 2.02 -24.30
CA ALA A 2 0.43 1.31 -23.03
C ALA A 2 1.71 1.18 -22.17
N THR A 3 2.87 1.32 -22.77
CA THR A 3 4.20 1.14 -22.16
C THR A 3 4.49 2.14 -21.04
N ASN A 4 4.09 3.41 -21.19
CA ASN A 4 4.45 4.45 -20.21
C ASN A 4 3.73 4.32 -18.86
N ARG A 5 2.43 3.96 -18.87
CA ARG A 5 1.66 3.83 -17.62
C ARG A 5 2.12 2.65 -16.79
N ARG A 6 2.44 1.53 -17.43
CA ARG A 6 3.00 0.36 -16.74
C ARG A 6 4.35 0.68 -16.10
N THR A 7 5.24 1.34 -16.83
CA THR A 7 6.55 1.77 -16.30
C THR A 7 6.40 2.72 -15.11
N THR A 8 5.44 3.67 -15.17
CA THR A 8 5.17 4.58 -14.06
C THR A 8 4.63 3.82 -12.84
N GLN A 9 3.77 2.83 -13.04
CA GLN A 9 3.26 1.99 -11.97
C GLN A 9 4.38 1.16 -11.33
N GLU A 10 5.21 0.50 -12.12
CA GLU A 10 6.37 -0.28 -11.64
C GLU A 10 7.36 0.60 -10.85
N ALA A 11 7.62 1.82 -11.32
CA ALA A 11 8.45 2.79 -10.60
C ALA A 11 7.84 3.19 -9.25
N HIS A 12 6.52 3.39 -9.21
CA HIS A 12 5.80 3.71 -7.97
C HIS A 12 5.82 2.54 -6.98
N GLU A 13 5.60 1.31 -7.44
CA GLU A 13 5.66 0.10 -6.63
C GLU A 13 7.07 -0.09 -6.05
N ARG A 14 8.10 0.00 -6.87
CA ARG A 14 9.51 -0.06 -6.45
C ARG A 14 9.87 1.01 -5.42
N PHE A 15 9.41 2.25 -5.62
CA PHE A 15 9.60 3.32 -4.66
C PHE A 15 9.01 2.97 -3.29
N ASN A 16 7.77 2.43 -3.25
CA ASN A 16 7.11 2.05 -1.99
C ASN A 16 7.81 0.86 -1.31
N VAL A 17 8.26 -0.13 -2.08
CA VAL A 17 9.07 -1.25 -1.56
C VAL A 17 10.37 -0.74 -0.94
N THR A 18 11.12 0.09 -1.65
CA THR A 18 12.40 0.65 -1.15
C THR A 18 12.18 1.46 0.12
N THR A 19 11.20 2.38 0.12
CA THR A 19 10.87 3.21 1.28
C THR A 19 10.49 2.36 2.49
N PHE A 20 9.73 1.29 2.29
CA PHE A 20 9.36 0.34 3.34
C PHE A 20 10.57 -0.43 3.86
N VAL A 21 11.41 -0.99 2.97
CA VAL A 21 12.59 -1.79 3.33
C VAL A 21 13.59 -0.95 4.12
N ASP A 22 13.85 0.28 3.69
CA ASP A 22 14.74 1.20 4.40
C ASP A 22 14.24 1.48 5.82
N GLU A 23 12.94 1.70 5.97
CA GLU A 23 12.37 1.99 7.29
C GLU A 23 12.36 0.77 8.21
N ILE A 24 12.03 -0.43 7.74
CA ILE A 24 12.11 -1.63 8.59
C ILE A 24 13.56 -1.96 8.97
N ASN A 25 14.52 -1.74 8.07
CA ASN A 25 15.93 -1.88 8.36
C ASN A 25 16.37 -0.92 9.46
N ARG A 26 15.99 0.35 9.34
CA ARG A 26 16.28 1.37 10.35
C ARG A 26 15.66 1.05 11.72
N ARG A 27 14.36 0.67 11.75
CA ARG A 27 13.63 0.41 13.01
C ARG A 27 14.08 -0.85 13.73
N HIS A 28 14.31 -1.91 12.98
CA HIS A 28 14.59 -3.23 13.55
C HIS A 28 16.05 -3.61 13.48
N ARG A 29 16.95 -2.67 13.08
CA ARG A 29 18.38 -2.95 12.85
C ARG A 29 18.56 -4.20 11.98
N ALA A 30 17.66 -4.36 11.00
CA ALA A 30 17.68 -5.45 10.06
C ALA A 30 18.57 -5.10 8.85
N SER A 31 18.75 -6.05 7.95
CA SER A 31 19.52 -5.88 6.71
C SER A 31 18.77 -6.51 5.53
N TYR A 32 17.47 -6.20 5.43
CA TYR A 32 16.68 -6.64 4.29
C TYR A 32 17.19 -6.01 2.99
N ARG A 33 17.26 -6.84 1.96
CA ARG A 33 17.54 -6.43 0.59
C ARG A 33 16.48 -7.04 -0.33
N VAL A 34 16.16 -6.35 -1.40
CA VAL A 34 15.30 -6.88 -2.48
C VAL A 34 16.13 -7.88 -3.27
N LEU A 35 15.59 -9.09 -3.46
CA LEU A 35 16.19 -10.14 -4.28
C LEU A 35 15.60 -10.19 -5.67
N GLU A 36 14.27 -10.13 -5.76
CA GLU A 36 13.48 -10.29 -6.98
C GLU A 36 12.26 -9.37 -6.95
N GLU A 37 11.78 -8.99 -8.12
CA GLU A 37 10.54 -8.20 -8.34
C GLU A 37 9.61 -8.96 -9.30
N PRO A 38 8.94 -10.06 -8.84
CA PRO A 38 8.22 -10.98 -9.76
C PRO A 38 6.87 -10.48 -10.26
N ASN A 39 6.22 -9.55 -9.57
CA ASN A 39 4.91 -8.93 -9.82
C ASN A 39 3.80 -9.88 -10.34
N PRO A 40 2.93 -10.43 -9.45
CA PRO A 40 2.97 -10.36 -7.98
C PRO A 40 3.89 -11.42 -7.35
N PRO A 41 4.36 -11.21 -6.11
CA PRO A 41 4.30 -9.99 -5.33
C PRO A 41 5.29 -8.94 -5.88
N GLU A 42 5.18 -7.69 -5.46
CA GLU A 42 6.06 -6.62 -5.96
C GLU A 42 7.53 -6.85 -5.61
N ALA A 43 7.81 -7.51 -4.48
CA ALA A 43 9.19 -7.87 -4.15
C ALA A 43 9.30 -9.13 -3.28
N ILE A 44 10.37 -9.87 -3.51
CA ILE A 44 10.92 -10.85 -2.57
C ILE A 44 12.10 -10.18 -1.86
N ILE A 45 12.10 -10.20 -0.53
CA ILE A 45 13.12 -9.57 0.32
C ILE A 45 13.81 -10.61 1.20
N GLN A 46 15.08 -10.38 1.52
CA GLN A 46 15.87 -11.29 2.36
C GLN A 46 16.70 -10.53 3.40
N SER A 47 16.76 -11.07 4.62
CA SER A 47 17.67 -10.63 5.66
C SER A 47 18.18 -11.84 6.44
N LYS A 48 19.50 -11.96 6.61
CA LYS A 48 20.14 -13.04 7.38
C LYS A 48 19.63 -14.44 7.03
N GLY A 49 19.48 -14.73 5.74
CA GLY A 49 18.99 -16.01 5.22
C GLY A 49 17.48 -16.23 5.32
N LYS A 50 16.74 -15.35 5.99
CA LYS A 50 15.27 -15.42 6.04
C LYS A 50 14.67 -14.62 4.88
N THR A 51 13.87 -15.30 4.09
CA THR A 51 13.14 -14.69 2.96
C THR A 51 11.73 -14.31 3.37
N SER A 52 11.22 -13.23 2.84
CA SER A 52 9.85 -12.78 2.97
C SER A 52 9.42 -12.08 1.68
N TRP A 53 8.19 -11.59 1.60
CA TRP A 53 7.68 -10.93 0.42
C TRP A 53 6.86 -9.69 0.79
N VAL A 54 6.75 -8.80 -0.18
CA VAL A 54 6.07 -7.50 -0.05
C VAL A 54 5.09 -7.35 -1.20
N GLU A 55 3.86 -7.06 -0.85
CA GLU A 55 2.80 -6.63 -1.77
C GLU A 55 2.54 -5.14 -1.57
N VAL A 56 2.42 -4.39 -2.66
CA VAL A 56 2.09 -2.97 -2.64
C VAL A 56 0.67 -2.75 -3.15
N THR A 57 -0.04 -1.81 -2.57
CA THR A 57 -1.31 -1.31 -3.10
C THR A 57 -1.42 0.19 -2.84
N SER A 58 -2.24 0.88 -3.62
CA SER A 58 -2.51 2.31 -3.43
C SER A 58 -3.92 2.51 -2.92
N ALA A 59 -4.07 3.34 -1.88
CA ALA A 59 -5.35 3.83 -1.42
C ALA A 59 -5.50 5.31 -1.74
N SER A 60 -6.49 5.64 -2.56
CA SER A 60 -6.84 7.00 -2.96
C SER A 60 -8.22 7.39 -2.43
N MET A 61 -8.55 8.66 -2.50
CA MET A 61 -9.84 9.19 -2.04
C MET A 61 -11.00 8.59 -2.83
N ASN A 62 -10.88 8.52 -4.16
CA ASN A 62 -11.81 7.86 -5.06
C ASN A 62 -11.10 7.45 -6.35
N ARG A 63 -11.84 6.80 -7.26
CA ARG A 63 -11.31 6.34 -8.54
C ARG A 63 -10.90 7.50 -9.45
N SER A 64 -11.71 8.56 -9.51
CA SER A 64 -11.42 9.73 -10.37
C SER A 64 -10.13 10.41 -9.93
N PHE A 65 -9.92 10.59 -8.63
CA PHE A 65 -8.69 11.13 -8.07
C PHE A 65 -7.47 10.25 -8.37
N ALA A 66 -7.64 8.93 -8.29
CA ALA A 66 -6.56 8.01 -8.67
C ALA A 66 -6.20 8.11 -10.16
N GLU A 67 -7.21 8.13 -11.03
CA GLU A 67 -7.02 8.25 -12.49
C GLU A 67 -6.37 9.57 -12.88
N GLU A 68 -6.77 10.66 -12.24
CA GLU A 68 -6.18 11.99 -12.43
C GLU A 68 -4.70 11.96 -11.98
N SER A 69 -4.42 11.53 -10.77
CA SER A 69 -3.05 11.45 -10.24
C SER A 69 -2.13 10.62 -11.15
N TRP A 70 -2.60 9.49 -11.66
CA TRP A 70 -1.84 8.67 -12.60
C TRP A 70 -1.63 9.37 -13.95
N SER A 71 -2.63 10.12 -14.46
CA SER A 71 -2.47 10.83 -15.72
C SER A 71 -1.41 11.93 -15.64
N HIS A 72 -1.28 12.60 -14.51
CA HIS A 72 -0.22 13.59 -14.26
C HIS A 72 1.15 12.95 -14.05
N ALA A 73 1.21 11.77 -13.45
CA ALA A 73 2.46 11.09 -13.18
C ALA A 73 3.06 10.37 -14.40
N THR A 74 2.22 10.07 -15.43
CA THR A 74 2.64 9.29 -16.59
C THR A 74 3.17 10.17 -17.71
N PRO A 75 4.47 10.11 -18.06
CA PRO A 75 5.03 10.92 -19.14
C PRO A 75 4.31 10.67 -20.48
N GLY A 76 3.90 11.76 -21.15
CA GLY A 76 3.23 11.71 -22.44
C GLY A 76 1.74 11.36 -22.39
N GLU A 77 1.16 11.12 -21.21
CA GLU A 77 -0.29 11.03 -21.03
C GLU A 77 -0.87 12.47 -20.87
N LYS A 78 -2.03 12.72 -21.52
CA LYS A 78 -2.69 14.00 -21.34
C LYS A 78 -3.26 14.09 -19.92
N PRO A 79 -2.87 15.09 -19.12
CA PRO A 79 -3.40 15.27 -17.78
C PRO A 79 -4.92 15.37 -17.78
N ARG A 80 -5.57 14.63 -16.90
CA ARG A 80 -7.01 14.74 -16.68
C ARG A 80 -7.29 15.92 -15.73
N PRO A 81 -8.32 16.70 -15.96
CA PRO A 81 -8.70 17.77 -15.03
C PRO A 81 -9.11 17.16 -13.69
N MET A 82 -8.79 17.87 -12.61
CA MET A 82 -9.33 17.52 -11.29
C MET A 82 -10.86 17.51 -11.33
N PRO A 83 -11.50 16.51 -10.72
CA PRO A 83 -12.94 16.54 -10.55
C PRO A 83 -13.37 17.83 -9.83
N SER A 84 -14.28 18.57 -10.43
CA SER A 84 -14.84 19.81 -9.84
C SER A 84 -15.90 19.53 -8.76
N GLU A 85 -16.04 18.30 -8.33
CA GLU A 85 -17.00 17.88 -7.33
C GLU A 85 -16.64 18.40 -5.94
N VAL A 86 -17.61 18.98 -5.24
CA VAL A 86 -17.48 19.30 -3.84
C VAL A 86 -17.51 18.01 -3.02
N ILE A 87 -16.40 17.66 -2.41
CA ILE A 87 -16.31 16.45 -1.59
C ILE A 87 -16.69 16.80 -0.15
N ILE A 88 -17.81 16.25 0.31
CA ILE A 88 -18.25 16.39 1.69
C ILE A 88 -17.65 15.22 2.51
N GLY A 89 -16.96 15.55 3.61
CA GLY A 89 -16.36 14.55 4.49
C GLY A 89 -15.24 13.73 3.83
N PRO A 90 -14.22 14.38 3.24
CA PRO A 90 -13.18 13.71 2.45
C PRO A 90 -12.41 12.63 3.25
N ASP A 91 -12.18 12.82 4.55
CA ASP A 91 -11.56 11.82 5.43
C ASP A 91 -12.39 10.54 5.55
N ALA A 92 -13.73 10.67 5.66
CA ALA A 92 -14.61 9.50 5.76
C ALA A 92 -14.65 8.72 4.44
N GLN A 93 -14.71 9.41 3.31
CA GLN A 93 -14.67 8.78 1.99
C GLN A 93 -13.34 8.08 1.74
N PHE A 94 -12.21 8.74 2.03
CA PHE A 94 -10.90 8.12 1.94
C PHE A 94 -10.81 6.88 2.84
N ALA A 95 -11.29 6.98 4.09
CA ALA A 95 -11.25 5.88 5.05
C ALA A 95 -12.04 4.65 4.59
N ALA A 96 -13.21 4.85 3.98
CA ALA A 96 -14.01 3.78 3.41
C ALA A 96 -13.27 3.10 2.23
N ASN A 97 -12.70 3.87 1.32
CA ASN A 97 -11.94 3.34 0.19
C ASN A 97 -10.65 2.64 0.65
N PHE A 98 -9.98 3.17 1.65
CA PHE A 98 -8.82 2.51 2.27
C PHE A 98 -9.21 1.14 2.83
N ALA A 99 -10.28 1.07 3.63
CA ALA A 99 -10.75 -0.18 4.22
C ALA A 99 -11.12 -1.22 3.14
N ALA A 100 -11.83 -0.80 2.09
CA ALA A 100 -12.17 -1.66 0.96
C ALA A 100 -10.93 -2.17 0.19
N THR A 101 -9.94 -1.30 -0.02
CA THR A 101 -8.68 -1.65 -0.69
C THR A 101 -7.90 -2.69 0.10
N VAL A 102 -7.76 -2.50 1.41
CA VAL A 102 -7.05 -3.44 2.29
C VAL A 102 -7.82 -4.76 2.38
N LYS A 103 -9.14 -4.72 2.59
CA LYS A 103 -10.01 -5.92 2.58
C LYS A 103 -9.77 -6.77 1.33
N LYS A 104 -9.83 -6.16 0.15
CA LYS A 104 -9.62 -6.87 -1.13
C LYS A 104 -8.28 -7.59 -1.20
N LYS A 105 -7.22 -7.04 -0.60
CA LYS A 105 -5.88 -7.67 -0.57
C LYS A 105 -5.83 -8.81 0.46
N LEU A 106 -6.44 -8.65 1.63
CA LEU A 106 -6.46 -9.68 2.67
C LEU A 106 -7.28 -10.91 2.28
N GLU A 107 -8.34 -10.73 1.52
CA GLU A 107 -9.23 -11.80 1.05
C GLU A 107 -8.73 -12.49 -0.24
N LYS A 108 -7.61 -12.03 -0.82
CA LYS A 108 -7.11 -12.55 -2.09
C LYS A 108 -6.37 -13.87 -1.91
N ALA A 109 -7.00 -14.98 -2.27
CA ALA A 109 -6.45 -16.34 -2.16
C ALA A 109 -5.16 -16.57 -2.99
N SER A 110 -4.94 -15.79 -4.07
CA SER A 110 -3.76 -15.96 -4.94
C SER A 110 -2.41 -15.67 -4.27
N TYR A 111 -2.40 -15.16 -3.04
CA TYR A 111 -1.19 -15.01 -2.23
C TYR A 111 -0.82 -16.27 -1.43
N GLY A 112 -1.71 -17.28 -1.40
CA GLY A 112 -1.47 -18.55 -0.71
C GLY A 112 -0.12 -19.20 -1.03
N PRO A 113 0.26 -19.38 -2.31
CA PRO A 113 1.54 -19.97 -2.68
C PRO A 113 2.77 -19.21 -2.14
N PHE A 114 2.72 -17.89 -2.04
CA PHE A 114 3.79 -17.09 -1.46
C PHE A 114 3.86 -17.24 0.06
N ARG A 115 2.69 -17.24 0.72
CA ARG A 115 2.59 -17.52 2.16
C ARG A 115 3.15 -18.91 2.48
N ASP A 116 2.81 -19.92 1.71
CA ASP A 116 3.23 -21.31 1.95
C ASP A 116 4.75 -21.48 1.72
N LYS A 117 5.32 -20.77 0.75
CA LYS A 117 6.75 -20.82 0.44
C LYS A 117 7.61 -19.96 1.36
N TYR A 118 7.17 -18.74 1.73
CA TYR A 118 7.98 -17.74 2.41
C TYR A 118 7.42 -17.31 3.78
N GLY A 119 6.31 -17.92 4.21
CA GLY A 119 5.53 -17.44 5.36
C GLY A 119 4.72 -16.17 5.05
N PRO A 120 3.97 -15.65 6.02
CA PRO A 120 3.20 -14.43 5.84
C PRO A 120 4.08 -13.24 5.45
N GLY A 121 3.67 -12.49 4.42
CA GLY A 121 4.38 -11.33 3.88
C GLY A 121 4.03 -10.00 4.55
N TYR A 122 4.36 -8.93 3.86
CA TYR A 122 4.02 -7.55 4.25
C TYR A 122 3.10 -6.93 3.21
N LEU A 123 2.02 -6.28 3.66
CA LEU A 123 1.20 -5.41 2.82
C LEU A 123 1.61 -3.96 3.05
N VAL A 124 2.06 -3.30 1.99
CA VAL A 124 2.41 -1.89 1.98
C VAL A 124 1.32 -1.12 1.25
N VAL A 125 0.68 -0.17 1.94
CA VAL A 125 -0.36 0.67 1.36
C VAL A 125 0.20 2.08 1.13
N SER A 126 0.35 2.45 -0.13
CA SER A 126 0.68 3.81 -0.52
C SER A 126 -0.56 4.70 -0.35
N VAL A 127 -0.47 5.65 0.56
CA VAL A 127 -1.58 6.57 0.87
C VAL A 127 -1.55 7.75 -0.09
N GLN A 128 -2.43 7.74 -1.08
CA GLN A 128 -2.61 8.79 -2.08
C GLN A 128 -3.75 9.72 -1.65
N TYR A 129 -3.57 10.38 -0.49
CA TYR A 129 -4.54 11.31 0.07
C TYR A 129 -3.83 12.59 0.52
N PRO A 130 -3.96 13.69 -0.24
CA PRO A 130 -3.21 14.93 0.03
C PRO A 130 -3.58 15.59 1.35
N LEU A 131 -4.81 15.38 1.83
CA LEU A 131 -5.31 15.94 3.08
C LEU A 131 -5.04 15.04 4.30
N TYR A 132 -4.16 14.02 4.17
CA TYR A 132 -3.84 13.13 5.29
C TYR A 132 -3.29 13.93 6.48
N GLY A 133 -4.13 14.08 7.48
CA GLY A 133 -3.87 14.90 8.66
C GLY A 133 -3.90 14.10 9.97
N ARG A 134 -4.01 14.85 11.07
CA ARG A 134 -4.02 14.30 12.44
C ARG A 134 -5.23 13.38 12.68
N ASP A 135 -6.39 13.72 12.14
CA ASP A 135 -7.65 13.02 12.38
C ASP A 135 -7.91 11.87 11.41
N THR A 136 -7.28 11.87 10.23
CA THR A 136 -7.45 10.82 9.21
C THR A 136 -7.27 9.39 9.76
N PRO A 137 -6.27 9.07 10.61
CA PRO A 137 -6.14 7.73 11.20
C PRO A 137 -7.33 7.30 12.06
N ARG A 138 -8.05 8.24 12.67
CA ARG A 138 -9.27 7.95 13.45
C ARG A 138 -10.40 7.49 12.53
N PHE A 139 -10.62 8.19 11.41
CA PHE A 139 -11.60 7.79 10.40
C PHE A 139 -11.26 6.43 9.82
N MET A 140 -9.99 6.20 9.47
CA MET A 140 -9.51 4.92 8.93
C MET A 140 -9.76 3.76 9.91
N ARG A 141 -9.44 3.92 11.20
CA ARG A 141 -9.72 2.89 12.22
C ARG A 141 -11.21 2.60 12.35
N ARG A 142 -12.05 3.63 12.35
CA ARG A 142 -13.51 3.47 12.45
C ARG A 142 -14.07 2.73 11.22
N ALA A 143 -13.66 3.11 10.02
CA ALA A 143 -14.07 2.43 8.80
C ALA A 143 -13.61 0.96 8.80
N TRP A 144 -12.37 0.71 9.23
CA TRP A 144 -11.82 -0.65 9.35
C TRP A 144 -12.60 -1.51 10.33
N GLN A 145 -12.95 -0.99 11.52
CA GLN A 145 -13.74 -1.70 12.53
C GLN A 145 -15.15 -2.08 12.05
N ALA A 146 -15.72 -1.27 11.14
CA ALA A 146 -17.01 -1.54 10.52
C ALA A 146 -16.91 -2.53 9.34
N THR A 147 -15.70 -2.89 8.91
CA THR A 147 -15.46 -3.75 7.73
C THR A 147 -15.30 -5.19 8.18
N GLN A 148 -16.19 -6.08 7.69
CA GLN A 148 -16.00 -7.53 7.85
C GLN A 148 -14.96 -8.02 6.85
N VAL A 149 -13.96 -8.77 7.32
CA VAL A 149 -12.82 -9.25 6.52
C VAL A 149 -12.61 -10.73 6.78
N GLU A 150 -12.58 -11.51 5.70
CA GLU A 150 -12.14 -12.90 5.68
C GLU A 150 -10.63 -12.96 5.40
N ASP A 151 -9.82 -12.67 6.43
CA ASP A 151 -8.36 -12.61 6.31
C ASP A 151 -7.79 -14.01 6.03
N GLN A 152 -7.15 -14.18 4.87
CA GLN A 152 -6.52 -15.45 4.45
C GLN A 152 -5.18 -15.70 5.16
N GLY A 153 -4.78 -14.88 6.12
CA GLY A 153 -3.53 -15.01 6.87
C GLY A 153 -2.26 -14.85 6.02
N CYS A 154 -2.39 -14.23 4.83
CA CYS A 154 -1.26 -14.06 3.92
C CYS A 154 -0.29 -12.97 4.36
N PHE A 155 -0.73 -12.02 5.18
CA PHE A 155 0.11 -10.87 5.60
C PHE A 155 0.30 -10.83 7.11
N ARG A 156 1.57 -10.74 7.58
CA ARG A 156 1.91 -10.59 9.00
C ARG A 156 1.70 -9.18 9.52
N SER A 157 1.82 -8.18 8.65
CA SER A 157 1.67 -6.78 9.02
C SER A 157 1.28 -5.92 7.82
N ILE A 158 0.56 -4.84 8.11
CA ILE A 158 0.17 -3.83 7.15
C ILE A 158 0.89 -2.53 7.52
N TYR A 159 1.59 -1.94 6.55
CA TYR A 159 2.26 -0.67 6.69
C TYR A 159 1.67 0.37 5.73
N LEU A 160 1.67 1.62 6.16
CA LEU A 160 1.28 2.76 5.34
C LEU A 160 2.52 3.53 4.94
N VAL A 161 2.63 3.88 3.67
CA VAL A 161 3.58 4.88 3.17
C VAL A 161 2.80 6.16 2.94
N VAL A 162 3.05 7.17 3.76
CA VAL A 162 2.31 8.44 3.79
C VAL A 162 3.23 9.57 3.38
N ARG A 163 2.83 10.38 2.40
CA ARG A 163 3.55 11.61 2.05
C ARG A 163 3.39 12.64 3.17
N ARG A 164 4.51 13.27 3.56
CA ARG A 164 4.58 14.36 4.52
C ARG A 164 5.28 15.57 3.89
N TYR A 165 5.22 16.71 4.56
CA TYR A 165 5.84 17.94 4.08
C TYR A 165 7.34 17.77 3.73
N ARG A 166 8.09 16.97 4.50
CA ARG A 166 9.53 16.71 4.31
C ARG A 166 9.85 15.29 3.89
N GLY A 167 9.06 14.68 3.00
CA GLY A 167 9.32 13.32 2.50
C GLY A 167 8.20 12.32 2.80
N TYR A 168 8.57 11.09 3.11
CA TYR A 168 7.63 10.00 3.36
C TYR A 168 7.81 9.44 4.76
N GLN A 169 6.69 9.00 5.34
CA GLN A 169 6.66 8.33 6.63
C GLN A 169 6.06 6.93 6.45
N VAL A 170 6.75 5.92 6.97
CA VAL A 170 6.23 4.56 7.05
C VAL A 170 5.62 4.34 8.43
N ILE A 171 4.36 3.96 8.47
CA ILE A 171 3.59 3.78 9.71
C ILE A 171 3.12 2.33 9.77
N LEU A 172 3.40 1.63 10.86
CA LEU A 172 2.76 0.34 11.12
C LEU A 172 1.28 0.58 11.41
N TRP A 173 0.41 0.01 10.57
CA TRP A 173 -1.03 0.12 10.73
C TRP A 173 -1.61 -1.01 11.56
N ARG A 174 -1.22 -2.25 11.26
CA ARG A 174 -1.73 -3.47 11.89
C ARG A 174 -0.68 -4.57 11.86
N HIS A 175 -0.55 -5.33 12.95
CA HIS A 175 0.00 -6.68 12.92
C HIS A 175 -1.11 -7.68 12.58
N ALA A 176 -0.79 -8.78 11.90
CA ALA A 176 -1.69 -9.92 11.90
C ALA A 176 -1.92 -10.34 13.35
N ARG A 177 -3.15 -10.65 13.70
CA ARG A 177 -3.41 -11.32 14.98
C ARG A 177 -2.66 -12.64 14.92
N ASN A 178 -1.73 -12.84 15.86
CA ASN A 178 -1.32 -14.16 16.25
C ASN A 178 -2.51 -14.75 17.03
N ASP A 179 -3.47 -15.31 16.31
CA ASP A 179 -4.42 -16.23 16.92
C ASP A 179 -3.60 -17.52 17.14
N ALA A 180 -2.89 -17.57 18.29
CA ALA A 180 -2.29 -18.79 18.85
C ALA A 180 -3.34 -19.45 19.73
#